data_e996ff7cc157048011aa040e6f3b7b1a
#
_entry.id   e996ff7cc157048011aa040e6f3b7b1a
#
_cell.length_a   1.000
_cell.length_b   1.000
_cell.length_c   1.000
_cell.angle_alpha   90.00
_cell.angle_beta   90.00
_cell.angle_gamma   90.00
#
_symmetry.space_group_name_H-M   'P 1'
#
loop_
_entity.id
_entity.type
_entity.pdbx_description
1 polymer ?
#
loop_
_entity_poly.entity_id
_entity_poly.type
_entity_poly.pdbx_seq_one_letter_code
_entity_poly.pdbx_strand_id
1 'polypeptide(L)'
;MQGNKSLTSRLPQGWLDILNQVFEIEKKVSNIKEENSIQRNLNKMKGILEEDFFKNGVTIGLSYHNPLGENYSETRTDCEATIAGSGVENLIIVEVIKPIIYYAYQENDRINKVIVQPAVVIVQSKNS
;
A
#
# COMPACT_ATOMS: atom_id res chain seq x y z
N MET A 1 -14.33 14.73 15.36
CA MET A 1 -13.23 14.16 16.10
C MET A 1 -11.97 14.16 15.28
N GLN A 2 -10.89 14.56 15.88
CA GLN A 2 -9.65 14.78 15.14
C GLN A 2 -8.58 13.71 15.36
N GLY A 3 -8.93 12.62 16.05
CA GLY A 3 -7.95 11.61 16.41
C GLY A 3 -7.21 11.00 15.23
N ASN A 4 -7.94 10.64 14.17
CA ASN A 4 -7.33 9.99 13.02
C ASN A 4 -6.38 10.94 12.28
N LYS A 5 -6.81 12.16 12.04
CA LYS A 5 -5.98 13.16 11.40
C LYS A 5 -4.74 13.46 12.23
N SER A 6 -4.92 13.59 13.53
CA SER A 6 -3.81 13.87 14.42
C SER A 6 -2.79 12.74 14.42
N LEU A 7 -3.25 11.49 14.43
CA LEU A 7 -2.36 10.33 14.38
C LEU A 7 -1.59 10.25 13.07
N THR A 8 -2.29 10.42 11.94
CA THR A 8 -1.64 10.33 10.63
C THR A 8 -0.67 11.48 10.40
N SER A 9 -0.99 12.68 10.89
CA SER A 9 -0.11 13.83 10.71
C SER A 9 1.18 13.72 11.54
N ARG A 10 1.18 12.88 12.59
CA ARG A 10 2.38 12.64 13.40
C ARG A 10 3.27 11.57 12.83
N LEU A 11 2.80 10.86 11.81
CA LEU A 11 3.58 9.79 11.23
C LEU A 11 4.71 10.37 10.39
N PRO A 12 5.98 10.13 10.76
CA PRO A 12 7.08 10.65 9.96
C PRO A 12 7.06 10.10 8.54
N GLN A 13 7.34 10.95 7.57
CA GLN A 13 7.37 10.54 6.16
C GLN A 13 8.35 9.40 5.93
N GLY A 14 9.41 9.32 6.75
CA GLY A 14 10.39 8.24 6.62
C GLY A 14 9.81 6.85 6.73
N TRP A 15 8.76 6.67 7.52
CA TRP A 15 8.11 5.35 7.61
C TRP A 15 7.48 4.94 6.29
N LEU A 16 6.82 5.88 5.64
CA LEU A 16 6.22 5.64 4.32
C LEU A 16 7.31 5.37 3.28
N ASP A 17 8.40 6.13 3.35
CA ASP A 17 9.52 5.96 2.43
C ASP A 17 10.13 4.57 2.55
N ILE A 18 10.33 4.09 3.78
CA ILE A 18 10.84 2.73 4.01
C ILE A 18 9.89 1.70 3.43
N LEU A 19 8.61 1.84 3.70
CA LEU A 19 7.63 0.87 3.23
C LEU A 19 7.53 0.88 1.71
N ASN A 20 7.65 2.04 1.09
CA ASN A 20 7.72 2.12 -0.38
C ASN A 20 8.94 1.40 -0.92
N GLN A 21 10.08 1.44 -0.21
CA GLN A 21 11.28 0.70 -0.63
C GLN A 21 11.08 -0.81 -0.48
N VAL A 22 10.43 -1.24 0.58
CA VAL A 22 10.10 -2.67 0.74
C VAL A 22 9.24 -3.14 -0.43
N PHE A 23 8.27 -2.32 -0.83
CA PHE A 23 7.42 -2.63 -1.98
C PHE A 23 8.25 -2.74 -3.27
N GLU A 24 9.18 -1.81 -3.51
CA GLU A 24 10.03 -1.86 -4.71
C GLU A 24 10.89 -3.10 -4.72
N ILE A 25 11.46 -3.48 -3.59
CA ILE A 25 12.26 -4.70 -3.49
C ILE A 25 11.39 -5.93 -3.79
N GLU A 26 10.18 -5.95 -3.24
CA GLU A 26 9.26 -7.08 -3.48
C GLU A 26 8.92 -7.21 -4.96
N LYS A 27 8.71 -6.10 -5.66
CA LYS A 27 8.47 -6.11 -7.10
C LYS A 27 9.66 -6.72 -7.86
N LYS A 28 10.88 -6.34 -7.48
CA LYS A 28 12.09 -6.85 -8.12
C LYS A 28 12.30 -8.34 -7.84
N VAL A 29 12.03 -8.76 -6.61
CA VAL A 29 12.15 -10.15 -6.21
C VAL A 29 11.16 -11.03 -6.98
N SER A 30 9.95 -10.53 -7.22
CA SER A 30 8.94 -11.30 -7.95
C SER A 30 9.34 -11.57 -9.40
N ASN A 31 10.30 -10.83 -9.93
CA ASN A 31 10.82 -11.02 -11.29
C ASN A 31 12.00 -11.98 -11.35
N ILE A 32 12.50 -12.42 -10.21
CA ILE A 32 13.61 -13.37 -10.17
C ILE A 32 13.02 -14.77 -10.38
N LYS A 33 13.50 -15.45 -11.43
CA LYS A 33 12.97 -16.76 -11.80
C LYS A 33 13.43 -17.89 -10.91
N GLU A 34 14.60 -17.72 -10.28
CA GLU A 34 15.13 -18.73 -9.39
C GLU A 34 14.60 -18.55 -7.99
N GLU A 35 14.37 -19.66 -7.31
CA GLU A 35 13.94 -19.62 -5.92
C GLU A 35 15.03 -18.99 -5.06
N ASN A 36 14.60 -18.09 -4.17
CA ASN A 36 15.53 -17.41 -3.28
C ASN A 36 14.85 -17.15 -1.93
N SER A 37 15.65 -16.79 -0.94
CA SER A 37 15.15 -16.59 0.42
C SER A 37 14.82 -15.13 0.72
N ILE A 38 14.95 -14.24 -0.27
CA ILE A 38 14.72 -12.81 -0.05
C ILE A 38 13.27 -12.55 0.34
N GLN A 39 12.33 -13.28 -0.26
CA GLN A 39 10.91 -13.10 0.07
C GLN A 39 10.63 -13.34 1.55
N ARG A 40 11.34 -14.28 2.17
CA ARG A 40 11.20 -14.54 3.60
C ARG A 40 11.61 -13.33 4.43
N ASN A 41 12.71 -12.69 4.05
CA ASN A 41 13.16 -11.47 4.72
C ASN A 41 12.15 -10.33 4.55
N LEU A 42 11.61 -10.18 3.34
CA LEU A 42 10.60 -9.16 3.08
C LEU A 42 9.34 -9.39 3.91
N ASN A 43 8.89 -10.64 3.99
CA ASN A 43 7.71 -10.98 4.79
C ASN A 43 7.94 -10.65 6.27
N LYS A 44 9.15 -10.90 6.75
CA LYS A 44 9.48 -10.56 8.13
C LYS A 44 9.48 -9.05 8.37
N MET A 45 10.07 -8.29 7.45
CA MET A 45 10.06 -6.84 7.54
C MET A 45 8.65 -6.27 7.53
N LYS A 46 7.80 -6.80 6.65
CA LYS A 46 6.40 -6.39 6.57
C LYS A 46 5.66 -6.69 7.87
N GLY A 47 5.92 -7.86 8.44
CA GLY A 47 5.31 -8.24 9.73
C GLY A 47 5.72 -7.33 10.86
N ILE A 48 6.98 -6.93 10.91
CA ILE A 48 7.47 -6.01 11.94
C ILE A 48 6.77 -4.65 11.82
N LEU A 49 6.68 -4.14 10.61
CA LEU A 49 6.02 -2.85 10.38
C LEU A 49 4.52 -2.91 10.68
N GLU A 50 3.90 -4.05 10.41
CA GLU A 50 2.46 -4.21 10.58
C GLU A 50 2.06 -4.44 12.03
N GLU A 51 2.83 -5.23 12.78
CA GLU A 51 2.40 -5.69 14.10
C GLU A 51 3.31 -5.26 15.24
N ASP A 52 4.63 -5.28 15.03
CA ASP A 52 5.57 -5.18 16.14
C ASP A 52 6.19 -3.81 16.30
N PHE A 53 6.22 -3.02 15.23
CA PHE A 53 7.02 -1.80 15.21
C PHE A 53 6.53 -0.74 16.21
N PHE A 54 5.21 -0.68 16.43
CA PHE A 54 4.61 0.33 17.30
C PHE A 54 3.97 -0.30 18.53
N LYS A 55 4.64 -1.22 19.14
CA LYS A 55 4.11 -2.02 20.24
C LYS A 55 4.21 -1.28 21.56
N ASN A 56 3.25 -0.40 21.84
CA ASN A 56 3.21 0.39 23.08
C ASN A 56 1.85 0.29 23.76
N GLY A 57 1.31 -0.93 23.89
CA GLY A 57 -0.01 -1.11 24.47
C GLY A 57 -1.17 -0.79 23.54
N VAL A 58 -0.88 -0.19 22.39
CA VAL A 58 -1.84 0.06 21.32
C VAL A 58 -1.26 -0.59 20.07
N THR A 59 -2.03 -1.44 19.43
CA THR A 59 -1.57 -2.06 18.19
C THR A 59 -1.61 -1.02 17.08
N ILE A 60 -0.44 -0.58 16.66
CA ILE A 60 -0.29 0.40 15.60
C ILE A 60 0.70 -0.17 14.62
N GLY A 61 0.39 -0.13 13.34
CA GLY A 61 1.28 -0.64 12.34
C GLY A 61 1.02 -0.06 10.97
N LEU A 62 1.95 -0.32 10.08
CA LEU A 62 1.86 0.07 8.69
C LEU A 62 1.83 -1.17 7.81
N SER A 63 0.97 -1.14 6.81
CA SER A 63 0.91 -2.21 5.82
C SER A 63 0.63 -1.60 4.46
N TYR A 64 0.91 -2.35 3.39
CA TYR A 64 0.56 -1.88 2.07
C TYR A 64 -0.22 -2.93 1.30
N HIS A 65 -0.99 -2.45 0.33
CA HIS A 65 -1.71 -3.30 -0.59
C HIS A 65 -1.31 -2.91 -2.01
N ASN A 66 -0.96 -3.92 -2.80
CA ASN A 66 -0.63 -3.73 -4.20
C ASN A 66 -1.89 -3.99 -5.04
N PRO A 67 -2.51 -2.95 -5.62
CA PRO A 67 -3.75 -3.13 -6.37
C PRO A 67 -3.56 -3.56 -7.82
N LEU A 68 -2.39 -4.08 -8.17
CA LEU A 68 -2.12 -4.50 -9.54
C LEU A 68 -3.17 -5.51 -10.01
N GLY A 69 -3.73 -5.29 -11.19
CA GLY A 69 -4.72 -6.19 -11.78
C GLY A 69 -6.15 -5.94 -11.35
N GLU A 70 -6.37 -5.03 -10.42
CA GLU A 70 -7.73 -4.72 -9.95
C GLU A 70 -8.44 -3.79 -10.92
N ASN A 71 -9.76 -3.83 -10.88
CA ASN A 71 -10.58 -2.90 -11.65
C ASN A 71 -10.44 -1.49 -11.07
N TYR A 72 -10.47 -0.51 -11.96
CA TYR A 72 -10.40 0.89 -11.55
C TYR A 72 -11.66 1.63 -12.00
N SER A 73 -12.16 2.51 -11.14
CA SER A 73 -13.17 3.49 -11.49
C SER A 73 -12.84 4.81 -10.82
N GLU A 74 -13.36 5.90 -11.33
CA GLU A 74 -13.11 7.22 -10.75
C GLU A 74 -13.67 7.38 -9.34
N THR A 75 -14.55 6.48 -8.93
CA THR A 75 -15.10 6.51 -7.57
C THR A 75 -14.13 5.94 -6.53
N ARG A 76 -13.05 5.27 -6.95
CA ARG A 76 -12.04 4.79 -6.00
C ARG A 76 -11.29 5.97 -5.41
N THR A 77 -11.25 6.02 -4.08
CA THR A 77 -10.53 7.07 -3.36
C THR A 77 -9.15 6.61 -2.90
N ASP A 78 -8.83 5.35 -3.11
CA ASP A 78 -7.57 4.75 -2.66
C ASP A 78 -6.49 4.73 -3.74
N CYS A 79 -6.76 5.26 -4.92
CA CYS A 79 -5.81 5.28 -6.04
C CYS A 79 -5.84 6.63 -6.75
N GLU A 80 -4.66 7.08 -7.16
CA GLU A 80 -4.48 8.19 -8.08
C GLU A 80 -4.01 7.59 -9.40
N ALA A 81 -4.80 7.75 -10.46
CA ALA A 81 -4.59 7.01 -11.70
C ALA A 81 -4.27 7.92 -12.88
N THR A 82 -3.38 7.44 -13.74
CA THR A 82 -3.13 7.99 -15.06
C THR A 82 -3.59 6.94 -16.08
N ILE A 83 -4.35 7.37 -17.07
CA ILE A 83 -4.86 6.45 -18.10
C ILE A 83 -3.84 6.35 -19.22
N ALA A 84 -3.45 5.12 -19.55
CA ALA A 84 -2.62 4.83 -20.71
C ALA A 84 -3.54 4.39 -21.86
N GLY A 85 -3.19 4.84 -23.06
CA GLY A 85 -4.01 4.52 -24.23
C GLY A 85 -5.22 5.43 -24.35
N SER A 86 -6.13 5.09 -25.23
CA SER A 86 -7.26 5.93 -25.58
C SER A 86 -8.59 5.48 -24.97
N GLY A 87 -8.68 4.27 -24.45
CA GLY A 87 -9.92 3.77 -23.86
C GLY A 87 -10.16 4.34 -22.48
N VAL A 88 -11.43 4.64 -22.17
CA VAL A 88 -11.80 5.20 -20.88
C VAL A 88 -12.79 4.33 -20.10
N GLU A 89 -13.15 3.18 -20.67
CA GLU A 89 -14.08 2.24 -20.04
C GLU A 89 -13.39 0.94 -19.69
N ASN A 90 -13.91 0.25 -18.69
CA ASN A 90 -13.40 -1.05 -18.25
C ASN A 90 -11.90 -0.97 -17.93
N LEU A 91 -11.54 0.01 -17.14
CA LEU A 91 -10.14 0.26 -16.78
C LEU A 91 -9.66 -0.78 -15.77
N ILE A 92 -8.42 -1.22 -15.96
CA ILE A 92 -7.74 -2.14 -15.05
C ILE A 92 -6.38 -1.53 -14.70
N ILE A 93 -5.94 -1.76 -13.49
CA ILE A 93 -4.63 -1.29 -13.03
C ILE A 93 -3.55 -2.18 -13.64
N VAL A 94 -2.71 -1.60 -14.50
CA VAL A 94 -1.66 -2.34 -15.21
C VAL A 94 -0.28 -2.09 -14.67
N GLU A 95 -0.09 -1.02 -13.89
CA GLU A 95 1.17 -0.75 -13.24
C GLU A 95 0.91 -0.03 -11.93
N VAL A 96 1.67 -0.38 -10.89
CA VAL A 96 1.60 0.28 -9.59
C VAL A 96 2.95 0.92 -9.31
N ILE A 97 2.97 2.24 -9.28
CA ILE A 97 4.17 3.02 -9.00
C ILE A 97 4.38 3.11 -7.48
N LYS A 98 3.30 3.33 -6.74
CA LYS A 98 3.30 3.30 -5.28
C LYS A 98 2.09 2.50 -4.80
N PRO A 99 2.23 1.67 -3.76
CA PRO A 99 1.11 0.91 -3.23
C PRO A 99 0.20 1.77 -2.36
N ILE A 100 -0.97 1.24 -2.01
CA ILE A 100 -1.79 1.85 -0.97
C ILE A 100 -1.12 1.56 0.37
N ILE A 101 -0.89 2.57 1.19
CA ILE A 101 -0.36 2.36 2.54
C ILE A 101 -1.46 2.67 3.54
N TYR A 102 -1.67 1.72 4.46
CA TYR A 102 -2.62 1.82 5.55
C TYR A 102 -1.88 2.00 6.86
N TYR A 103 -2.47 2.78 7.74
CA TYR A 103 -2.05 2.93 9.11
C TYR A 103 -3.13 2.30 9.98
N ALA A 104 -2.78 1.27 10.74
CA ALA A 104 -3.71 0.55 11.59
C ALA A 104 -3.46 0.95 13.04
N TYR A 105 -4.54 1.17 13.79
CA TYR A 105 -4.45 1.48 15.20
C TYR A 105 -5.64 0.86 15.93
N GLN A 106 -5.46 0.63 17.21
CA GLN A 106 -6.50 0.05 18.04
C GLN A 106 -7.19 1.15 18.86
N GLU A 107 -8.52 1.12 18.84
CA GLU A 107 -9.34 2.05 19.62
C GLU A 107 -10.58 1.31 20.08
N ASN A 108 -10.83 1.30 21.39
CA ASN A 108 -12.01 0.66 21.98
C ASN A 108 -12.20 -0.79 21.52
N ASP A 109 -11.13 -1.57 21.58
CA ASP A 109 -11.11 -2.98 21.16
C ASP A 109 -11.36 -3.20 19.67
N ARG A 110 -11.31 -2.15 18.88
CA ARG A 110 -11.43 -2.25 17.43
C ARG A 110 -10.13 -1.85 16.77
N ILE A 111 -9.80 -2.54 15.68
CA ILE A 111 -8.67 -2.15 14.84
C ILE A 111 -9.24 -1.31 13.70
N ASN A 112 -8.77 -0.09 13.60
CA ASN A 112 -9.15 0.84 12.55
C ASN A 112 -7.98 1.00 11.59
N LYS A 113 -8.27 1.11 10.30
CA LYS A 113 -7.28 1.36 9.28
C LYS A 113 -7.64 2.64 8.53
N VAL A 114 -6.64 3.47 8.33
CA VAL A 114 -6.81 4.67 7.51
C VAL A 114 -5.76 4.65 6.41
N ILE A 115 -6.11 5.22 5.27
CA ILE A 115 -5.17 5.35 4.15
C ILE A 115 -4.28 6.55 4.42
N VAL A 116 -2.98 6.32 4.48
CA VAL A 116 -2.00 7.40 4.65
C VAL A 116 -1.28 7.71 3.34
N GLN A 117 -1.39 6.82 2.36
CA GLN A 117 -0.88 7.04 1.03
C GLN A 117 -1.78 6.31 0.04
N PRO A 118 -2.44 7.02 -0.89
CA PRO A 118 -3.15 6.35 -1.96
C PRO A 118 -2.14 5.73 -2.92
N ALA A 119 -2.55 4.68 -3.62
CA ALA A 119 -1.71 4.10 -4.66
C ALA A 119 -1.57 5.10 -5.81
N VAL A 120 -0.41 5.10 -6.44
CA VAL A 120 -0.18 5.81 -7.69
C VAL A 120 -0.08 4.74 -8.78
N VAL A 121 -0.99 4.76 -9.72
CA VAL A 121 -1.16 3.66 -10.66
C VAL A 121 -1.32 4.15 -12.10
N ILE A 122 -1.05 3.25 -13.02
CA ILE A 122 -1.38 3.43 -14.42
C ILE A 122 -2.49 2.43 -14.73
N VAL A 123 -3.55 2.92 -15.36
CA VAL A 123 -4.70 2.11 -15.73
C VAL A 123 -4.86 2.10 -17.24
N GLN A 124 -5.47 1.04 -17.76
CA GLN A 124 -5.68 0.88 -19.18
C GLN A 124 -6.97 0.13 -19.41
N SER A 125 -7.67 0.46 -20.48
CA SER A 125 -8.89 -0.25 -20.85
C SER A 125 -8.55 -1.69 -21.23
N LYS A 126 -9.39 -2.62 -20.78
CA LYS A 126 -9.26 -4.04 -21.15
C LYS A 126 -9.45 -4.24 -22.64
N ASN A 127 -10.10 -3.29 -23.30
CA ASN A 127 -10.46 -3.40 -24.71
C ASN A 127 -9.48 -2.71 -25.64
N SER A 128 -8.36 -2.22 -25.12
CA SER A 128 -7.39 -1.50 -25.95
C SER A 128 -6.05 -2.22 -26.05
#